data_d4e04f9ed5ee3c78ca1db94921e562e6
#
_entry.id   d4e04f9ed5ee3c78ca1db94921e562e6
#
_cell.length_a   1.000
_cell.length_b   1.000
_cell.length_c   1.000
_cell.angle_alpha   90.00
_cell.angle_beta   90.00
_cell.angle_gamma   90.00
#
_symmetry.space_group_name_H-M   'P 1'
#
loop_
_entity.id
_entity.type
_entity.pdbx_description
1 polymer ?
#
loop_
_entity_poly.entity_id
_entity_poly.type
_entity_poly.pdbx_seq_one_letter_code
_entity_poly.pdbx_strand_id
1 'polypeptide(L)'
;MTLSTSSTAPKIVAIQMNSQQDLAQNLQTIEASIAAASTAGAELVVLPENACSMGRQHETAERFDELSAQMGKLAAQYQVHLVAGSLPCPYRPDGSSISDGRLRQVSQLFSPAGDRIARYDKIHLFTATVNDATGSYNEAATFEPGTQTVVAPISLAGDTYHLGLMVCFDLRFPALAQRLRQAGADILTAPSAFTYQTGKAHWQLLLRARALDSQCLVIGAAQGGDHHYAGGVVRQTWGHAAIARHDGVCVSEYGHSALEIESQEAQQHYASVTANFEPAAQRLARQQLPTGYCHRLA
;
A
#
# COMPACT_ATOMS: atom_id res chain seq x y z
N MET A 1 7.21 -31.61 27.91
CA MET A 1 7.05 -30.97 26.62
C MET A 1 5.74 -30.23 26.64
N THR A 2 5.77 -28.97 26.98
CA THR A 2 4.60 -28.09 26.95
C THR A 2 4.27 -27.78 25.50
N LEU A 3 3.09 -28.21 25.07
CA LEU A 3 2.54 -27.87 23.77
C LEU A 3 2.40 -26.34 23.71
N SER A 4 3.16 -25.74 22.81
CA SER A 4 3.08 -24.34 22.45
C SER A 4 1.63 -24.00 22.09
N THR A 5 1.08 -23.01 22.79
CA THR A 5 -0.18 -22.35 22.42
C THR A 5 -0.15 -22.01 20.94
N SER A 6 -1.14 -22.45 20.17
CA SER A 6 -1.28 -22.10 18.78
C SER A 6 -1.39 -20.57 18.68
N SER A 7 -0.29 -19.91 18.33
CA SER A 7 -0.31 -18.52 17.93
C SER A 7 -1.29 -18.43 16.75
N THR A 8 -2.35 -17.66 16.90
CA THR A 8 -3.26 -17.38 15.79
C THR A 8 -2.47 -16.69 14.70
N ALA A 9 -2.64 -17.12 13.44
CA ALA A 9 -1.94 -16.51 12.31
C ALA A 9 -2.21 -14.99 12.25
N PRO A 10 -1.15 -14.16 12.05
CA PRO A 10 -1.30 -12.69 12.02
C PRO A 10 -2.33 -12.23 10.99
N LYS A 11 -3.22 -11.33 11.41
CA LYS A 11 -4.26 -10.79 10.56
C LYS A 11 -3.79 -9.52 9.86
N ILE A 12 -3.89 -9.52 8.53
CA ILE A 12 -3.47 -8.45 7.65
C ILE A 12 -4.69 -7.85 6.95
N VAL A 13 -4.73 -6.52 6.85
CA VAL A 13 -5.85 -5.81 6.21
C VAL A 13 -5.33 -4.86 5.14
N ALA A 14 -5.90 -4.95 3.94
CA ALA A 14 -5.75 -3.96 2.88
C ALA A 14 -7.03 -3.12 2.79
N ILE A 15 -6.88 -1.80 2.80
CA ILE A 15 -8.00 -0.87 2.70
C ILE A 15 -8.20 -0.45 1.24
N GLN A 16 -9.46 -0.41 0.80
CA GLN A 16 -9.91 0.31 -0.38
C GLN A 16 -10.55 1.61 0.05
N MET A 17 -10.21 2.73 -0.58
CA MET A 17 -10.81 4.03 -0.33
C MET A 17 -11.28 4.69 -1.63
N ASN A 18 -12.21 5.63 -1.49
CA ASN A 18 -12.55 6.60 -2.51
C ASN A 18 -12.18 8.00 -2.01
N SER A 19 -10.87 8.26 -1.91
CA SER A 19 -10.38 9.55 -1.43
C SER A 19 -10.73 10.67 -2.40
N GLN A 20 -11.16 11.80 -1.88
CA GLN A 20 -11.49 13.02 -2.63
C GLN A 20 -10.43 14.10 -2.40
N GLN A 21 -10.68 15.33 -2.84
CA GLN A 21 -9.82 16.48 -2.54
C GLN A 21 -10.01 17.01 -1.11
N ASP A 22 -11.08 16.62 -0.43
CA ASP A 22 -11.37 17.01 0.95
C ASP A 22 -10.52 16.19 1.92
N LEU A 23 -9.48 16.83 2.45
CA LEU A 23 -8.56 16.22 3.39
C LEU A 23 -9.24 15.83 4.70
N ALA A 24 -10.17 16.64 5.22
CA ALA A 24 -10.81 16.36 6.50
C ALA A 24 -11.70 15.11 6.42
N GLN A 25 -12.46 14.99 5.35
CA GLN A 25 -13.28 13.80 5.06
C GLN A 25 -12.40 12.54 4.90
N ASN A 26 -11.31 12.65 4.13
CA ASN A 26 -10.41 11.51 3.94
C ASN A 26 -9.76 11.08 5.26
N LEU A 27 -9.35 12.01 6.14
CA LEU A 27 -8.79 11.68 7.46
C LEU A 27 -9.80 10.97 8.38
N GLN A 28 -11.07 11.39 8.36
CA GLN A 28 -12.13 10.68 9.07
C GLN A 28 -12.30 9.25 8.54
N THR A 29 -12.29 9.07 7.22
CA THR A 29 -12.38 7.77 6.56
C THR A 29 -11.19 6.88 6.90
N ILE A 30 -9.96 7.43 6.91
CA ILE A 30 -8.75 6.73 7.32
C ILE A 30 -8.89 6.22 8.76
N GLU A 31 -9.25 7.10 9.69
CA GLU A 31 -9.41 6.73 11.09
C GLU A 31 -10.47 5.64 11.28
N ALA A 32 -11.64 5.80 10.66
CA ALA A 32 -12.73 4.82 10.73
C ALA A 32 -12.28 3.44 10.18
N SER A 33 -11.54 3.42 9.07
CA SER A 33 -11.04 2.19 8.45
C SER A 33 -10.02 1.46 9.33
N ILE A 34 -9.10 2.21 9.97
CA ILE A 34 -8.11 1.65 10.90
C ILE A 34 -8.80 1.13 12.16
N ALA A 35 -9.76 1.88 12.72
CA ALA A 35 -10.54 1.47 13.90
C ALA A 35 -11.28 0.16 13.65
N ALA A 36 -11.96 0.04 12.50
CA ALA A 36 -12.67 -1.18 12.12
C ALA A 36 -11.70 -2.37 11.94
N ALA A 37 -10.57 -2.16 11.28
CA ALA A 37 -9.55 -3.18 11.10
C ALA A 37 -8.97 -3.66 12.44
N SER A 38 -8.63 -2.73 13.35
CA SER A 38 -8.14 -3.04 14.70
C SER A 38 -9.18 -3.83 15.50
N THR A 39 -10.46 -3.41 15.48
CA THR A 39 -11.57 -4.13 16.14
C THR A 39 -11.72 -5.56 15.60
N ALA A 40 -11.45 -5.77 14.30
CA ALA A 40 -11.43 -7.10 13.70
C ALA A 40 -10.16 -7.90 14.03
N GLY A 41 -9.22 -7.35 14.81
CA GLY A 41 -7.99 -8.00 15.27
C GLY A 41 -6.83 -7.91 14.26
N ALA A 42 -6.82 -6.89 13.40
CA ALA A 42 -5.70 -6.65 12.49
C ALA A 42 -4.42 -6.26 13.25
N GLU A 43 -3.29 -6.79 12.82
CA GLU A 43 -1.96 -6.43 13.31
C GLU A 43 -1.21 -5.54 12.31
N LEU A 44 -1.55 -5.65 11.02
CA LEU A 44 -1.02 -4.81 9.95
C LEU A 44 -2.16 -4.27 9.09
N VAL A 45 -2.20 -2.96 8.92
CA VAL A 45 -3.15 -2.25 8.06
C VAL A 45 -2.40 -1.50 6.97
N VAL A 46 -2.85 -1.61 5.73
CA VAL A 46 -2.26 -0.91 4.58
C VAL A 46 -3.31 0.00 3.96
N LEU A 47 -3.04 1.31 3.96
CA LEU A 47 -3.86 2.31 3.27
C LEU A 47 -3.46 2.44 1.80
N PRO A 48 -4.35 2.90 0.90
CA PRO A 48 -4.02 3.06 -0.52
C PRO A 48 -3.13 4.28 -0.80
N GLU A 49 -2.58 4.35 -2.00
CA GLU A 49 -1.86 5.52 -2.52
C GLU A 49 -2.75 6.76 -2.47
N ASN A 50 -2.18 7.92 -2.08
CA ASN A 50 -2.89 9.19 -1.94
C ASN A 50 -4.11 9.13 -0.99
N ALA A 51 -4.05 8.33 0.07
CA ALA A 51 -5.16 8.14 1.00
C ALA A 51 -5.66 9.46 1.59
N CYS A 52 -4.75 10.39 1.91
CA CYS A 52 -5.11 11.69 2.48
C CYS A 52 -5.75 12.64 1.49
N SER A 53 -5.37 12.61 0.20
CA SER A 53 -5.94 13.48 -0.82
C SER A 53 -5.66 12.98 -2.23
N MET A 54 -6.69 12.84 -3.03
CA MET A 54 -6.58 12.61 -4.47
C MET A 54 -6.53 13.96 -5.20
N GLY A 55 -5.37 14.30 -5.77
CA GLY A 55 -5.05 15.64 -6.28
C GLY A 55 -4.44 16.54 -5.19
N ARG A 56 -4.35 17.84 -5.42
CA ARG A 56 -3.79 18.84 -4.47
C ARG A 56 -2.46 18.44 -3.86
N GLN A 57 -1.54 17.90 -4.68
CA GLN A 57 -0.30 17.30 -4.18
C GLN A 57 0.58 18.30 -3.42
N HIS A 58 0.72 19.54 -3.93
CA HIS A 58 1.53 20.57 -3.26
C HIS A 58 0.90 21.04 -1.94
N GLU A 59 -0.41 21.31 -1.90
CA GLU A 59 -1.13 21.67 -0.67
C GLU A 59 -1.01 20.56 0.40
N THR A 60 -1.10 19.31 -0.02
CA THR A 60 -0.94 18.15 0.88
C THR A 60 0.51 18.03 1.36
N ALA A 61 1.49 18.31 0.50
CA ALA A 61 2.92 18.27 0.83
C ALA A 61 3.33 19.31 1.87
N GLU A 62 2.71 20.49 1.87
CA GLU A 62 2.94 21.54 2.89
C GLU A 62 2.59 21.03 4.29
N ARG A 63 1.71 20.06 4.42
CA ARG A 63 1.26 19.44 5.66
C ARG A 63 1.89 18.07 5.93
N PHE A 64 2.94 17.71 5.21
CA PHE A 64 3.52 16.36 5.28
C PHE A 64 3.87 15.92 6.72
N ASP A 65 4.55 16.77 7.49
CA ASP A 65 4.96 16.42 8.86
C ASP A 65 3.78 16.27 9.80
N GLU A 66 2.77 17.14 9.68
CA GLU A 66 1.52 17.05 10.44
C GLU A 66 0.77 15.75 10.13
N LEU A 67 0.59 15.45 8.84
CA LEU A 67 -0.11 14.24 8.40
C LEU A 67 0.67 12.98 8.77
N SER A 68 1.99 13.00 8.64
CA SER A 68 2.86 11.90 9.10
C SER A 68 2.70 11.65 10.60
N ALA A 69 2.74 12.71 11.42
CA ALA A 69 2.53 12.59 12.85
C ALA A 69 1.13 12.07 13.21
N GLN A 70 0.11 12.47 12.45
CA GLN A 70 -1.26 11.95 12.62
C GLN A 70 -1.35 10.45 12.30
N MET A 71 -0.71 9.96 11.23
CA MET A 71 -0.66 8.53 10.93
C MET A 71 0.02 7.73 12.06
N GLY A 72 1.10 8.25 12.63
CA GLY A 72 1.74 7.65 13.80
C GLY A 72 0.82 7.60 15.02
N LYS A 73 0.08 8.68 15.30
CA LYS A 73 -0.92 8.70 16.39
C LYS A 73 -2.02 7.65 16.18
N LEU A 74 -2.53 7.50 14.95
CA LEU A 74 -3.54 6.48 14.64
C LEU A 74 -2.98 5.07 14.81
N ALA A 75 -1.76 4.81 14.35
CA ALA A 75 -1.09 3.51 14.57
C ALA A 75 -0.99 3.18 16.07
N ALA A 76 -0.61 4.15 16.91
CA ALA A 76 -0.52 3.98 18.36
C ALA A 76 -1.91 3.82 19.01
N GLN A 77 -2.88 4.64 18.63
CA GLN A 77 -4.23 4.60 19.18
C GLN A 77 -4.90 3.25 18.97
N TYR A 78 -4.73 2.68 17.77
CA TYR A 78 -5.35 1.42 17.37
C TYR A 78 -4.42 0.20 17.50
N GLN A 79 -3.19 0.40 17.99
CA GLN A 79 -2.20 -0.66 18.27
C GLN A 79 -1.93 -1.57 17.05
N VAL A 80 -1.77 -0.97 15.86
CA VAL A 80 -1.49 -1.68 14.61
C VAL A 80 -0.18 -1.21 13.98
N HIS A 81 0.50 -2.08 13.25
CA HIS A 81 1.42 -1.61 12.22
C HIS A 81 0.61 -0.95 11.11
N LEU A 82 1.01 0.26 10.69
CA LEU A 82 0.31 1.03 9.67
C LEU A 82 1.23 1.38 8.51
N VAL A 83 0.91 0.91 7.31
CA VAL A 83 1.48 1.48 6.09
C VAL A 83 0.54 2.60 5.62
N ALA A 84 1.01 3.84 5.77
CA ALA A 84 0.22 5.05 5.54
C ALA A 84 0.04 5.39 4.03
N GLY A 85 -0.03 4.36 3.20
CA GLY A 85 -0.22 4.49 1.76
C GLY A 85 0.91 5.27 1.12
N SER A 86 0.61 6.45 0.53
CA SER A 86 1.59 7.43 0.16
C SER A 86 1.13 8.86 0.44
N LEU A 87 2.11 9.70 0.75
CA LEU A 87 1.95 11.15 0.95
C LEU A 87 2.96 11.90 0.08
N PRO A 88 2.58 13.01 -0.55
CA PRO A 88 3.53 13.92 -1.17
C PRO A 88 4.38 14.60 -0.09
N CYS A 89 5.70 14.68 -0.31
CA CYS A 89 6.68 15.23 0.62
C CYS A 89 7.57 16.26 -0.07
N PRO A 90 7.81 17.46 0.49
CA PRO A 90 8.56 18.52 -0.15
C PRO A 90 10.08 18.36 -0.04
N TYR A 91 10.57 17.32 0.63
CA TYR A 91 12.00 17.10 0.85
C TYR A 91 12.42 15.64 0.68
N ARG A 92 13.70 15.44 0.41
CA ARG A 92 14.35 14.13 0.30
C ARG A 92 14.54 13.46 1.66
N PRO A 93 14.92 12.17 1.73
CA PRO A 93 15.14 11.47 3.01
C PRO A 93 16.16 12.11 3.94
N ASP A 94 17.15 12.81 3.40
CA ASP A 94 18.18 13.55 4.15
C ASP A 94 17.73 14.95 4.63
N GLY A 95 16.46 15.31 4.37
CA GLY A 95 15.89 16.62 4.71
C GLY A 95 16.19 17.73 3.70
N SER A 96 16.96 17.45 2.64
CA SER A 96 17.26 18.46 1.62
C SER A 96 16.03 18.78 0.77
N SER A 97 15.85 20.08 0.45
CA SER A 97 14.78 20.52 -0.45
C SER A 97 15.05 20.11 -1.91
N ILE A 98 13.97 20.01 -2.68
CA ILE A 98 14.03 19.69 -4.12
C ILE A 98 14.00 21.01 -4.88
N SER A 99 15.11 21.37 -5.52
CA SER A 99 15.35 22.70 -6.06
C SER A 99 14.43 23.14 -7.19
N ASP A 100 13.84 22.19 -7.91
CA ASP A 100 12.90 22.46 -9.02
C ASP A 100 11.43 22.48 -8.58
N GLY A 101 11.18 22.39 -7.25
CA GLY A 101 9.84 22.44 -6.67
C GLY A 101 9.04 21.15 -6.80
N ARG A 102 9.62 20.08 -7.35
CA ARG A 102 8.97 18.77 -7.32
C ARG A 102 8.90 18.21 -5.91
N LEU A 103 8.16 17.15 -5.75
CA LEU A 103 7.88 16.47 -4.49
C LEU A 103 8.47 15.06 -4.49
N ARG A 104 8.44 14.37 -3.36
CA ARG A 104 8.60 12.92 -3.26
C ARG A 104 7.23 12.28 -3.00
N GLN A 105 6.97 11.13 -3.62
CA GLN A 105 5.80 10.31 -3.26
C GLN A 105 6.26 9.29 -2.24
N VAL A 106 5.86 9.47 -0.97
CA VAL A 106 6.45 8.78 0.18
C VAL A 106 5.47 7.80 0.81
N SER A 107 5.83 6.52 0.87
CA SER A 107 5.16 5.53 1.72
C SER A 107 5.88 5.45 3.07
N GLN A 108 5.11 5.38 4.15
CA GLN A 108 5.64 5.33 5.52
C GLN A 108 5.07 4.12 6.26
N LEU A 109 5.93 3.49 7.07
CA LEU A 109 5.52 2.41 7.96
C LEU A 109 5.64 2.89 9.41
N PHE A 110 4.57 2.76 10.17
CA PHE A 110 4.51 3.08 11.59
C PHE A 110 4.37 1.81 12.44
N SER A 111 4.98 1.81 13.61
CA SER A 111 4.83 0.77 14.62
C SER A 111 3.54 0.93 15.42
N PRO A 112 3.10 -0.09 16.20
CA PRO A 112 2.01 0.06 17.17
C PRO A 112 2.30 1.05 18.30
N ALA A 113 3.56 1.50 18.47
CA ALA A 113 3.91 2.59 19.38
C ALA A 113 3.77 3.98 18.75
N GLY A 114 3.48 4.06 17.44
CA GLY A 114 3.37 5.31 16.69
C GLY A 114 4.67 5.80 16.06
N ASP A 115 5.76 5.09 16.25
CA ASP A 115 7.05 5.46 15.67
C ASP A 115 7.09 5.17 14.18
N ARG A 116 7.59 6.12 13.38
CA ARG A 116 7.88 5.87 11.97
C ARG A 116 9.14 5.02 11.84
N ILE A 117 8.97 3.73 11.53
CA ILE A 117 10.06 2.76 11.43
C ILE A 117 10.64 2.62 10.03
N ALA A 118 9.93 3.09 9.00
CA ALA A 118 10.46 3.15 7.64
C ALA A 118 9.84 4.28 6.81
N ARG A 119 10.62 4.78 5.84
CA ARG A 119 10.20 5.68 4.77
C ARG A 119 10.70 5.12 3.44
N TYR A 120 9.82 5.03 2.46
CA TYR A 120 10.13 4.66 1.09
C TYR A 120 9.68 5.77 0.13
N ASP A 121 10.59 6.28 -0.65
CA ASP A 121 10.32 7.22 -1.73
C ASP A 121 10.12 6.43 -3.02
N LYS A 122 8.95 6.55 -3.65
CA LYS A 122 8.55 5.82 -4.87
C LYS A 122 9.63 5.92 -5.95
N ILE A 123 10.10 4.77 -6.43
CA ILE A 123 11.18 4.69 -7.42
C ILE A 123 10.62 4.87 -8.83
N HIS A 124 9.55 4.16 -9.19
CA HIS A 124 9.01 4.17 -10.53
C HIS A 124 7.80 5.07 -10.62
N LEU A 125 7.95 6.19 -11.32
CA LEU A 125 6.91 7.20 -11.50
C LEU A 125 6.05 6.89 -12.73
N PHE A 126 4.74 7.00 -12.57
CA PHE A 126 3.78 6.64 -13.61
C PHE A 126 3.82 7.63 -14.77
N THR A 127 4.23 7.13 -15.94
CA THR A 127 4.18 7.86 -17.22
C THR A 127 3.50 6.97 -18.24
N ALA A 128 2.34 7.38 -18.73
CA ALA A 128 1.56 6.61 -19.70
C ALA A 128 0.54 7.47 -20.45
N THR A 129 0.24 7.08 -21.69
CA THR A 129 -0.97 7.50 -22.38
C THR A 129 -2.02 6.42 -22.20
N VAL A 130 -3.18 6.77 -21.63
CA VAL A 130 -4.26 5.85 -21.31
C VAL A 130 -5.53 6.33 -22.01
N ASN A 131 -6.32 5.40 -22.51
CA ASN A 131 -7.61 5.75 -23.14
C ASN A 131 -8.69 5.98 -22.06
N ASP A 132 -8.56 7.09 -21.34
CA ASP A 132 -9.51 7.56 -20.34
C ASP A 132 -9.70 9.10 -20.43
N ALA A 133 -10.48 9.69 -19.54
CA ALA A 133 -10.77 11.13 -19.56
C ALA A 133 -9.54 12.02 -19.33
N THR A 134 -8.49 11.51 -18.70
CA THR A 134 -7.23 12.25 -18.47
C THR A 134 -6.28 12.14 -19.67
N GLY A 135 -6.32 11.03 -20.39
CA GLY A 135 -5.57 10.75 -21.61
C GLY A 135 -4.06 10.53 -21.40
N SER A 136 -3.38 11.44 -20.72
CA SER A 136 -1.93 11.34 -20.51
C SER A 136 -1.56 11.61 -19.05
N TYR A 137 -0.67 10.78 -18.54
CA TYR A 137 -0.14 10.85 -17.17
C TYR A 137 1.37 11.05 -17.23
N ASN A 138 1.87 11.99 -16.45
CA ASN A 138 3.31 12.24 -16.29
C ASN A 138 3.60 12.60 -14.82
N GLU A 139 3.72 11.58 -14.00
CA GLU A 139 3.99 11.75 -12.56
C GLU A 139 5.35 12.42 -12.31
N ALA A 140 6.33 12.24 -13.22
CA ALA A 140 7.64 12.86 -13.12
C ALA A 140 7.64 14.40 -13.26
N ALA A 141 6.56 14.98 -13.79
CA ALA A 141 6.39 16.44 -13.78
C ALA A 141 6.15 17.00 -12.36
N THR A 142 5.57 16.19 -11.47
CA THR A 142 5.26 16.59 -10.08
C THR A 142 6.24 15.99 -9.07
N PHE A 143 6.75 14.79 -9.34
CA PHE A 143 7.57 14.06 -8.38
C PHE A 143 9.00 13.80 -8.92
N GLU A 144 9.96 13.81 -8.00
CA GLU A 144 11.31 13.31 -8.21
C GLU A 144 11.37 11.84 -7.74
N PRO A 145 11.94 10.90 -8.55
CA PRO A 145 11.96 9.49 -8.19
C PRO A 145 12.90 9.19 -7.01
N GLY A 146 12.52 8.21 -6.19
CA GLY A 146 13.41 7.60 -5.21
C GLY A 146 14.47 6.72 -5.88
N THR A 147 15.44 6.26 -5.08
CA THR A 147 16.55 5.41 -5.57
C THR A 147 16.84 4.22 -4.66
N GLN A 148 16.23 4.17 -3.48
CA GLN A 148 16.53 3.15 -2.46
C GLN A 148 15.37 2.18 -2.27
N THR A 149 15.67 0.89 -2.25
CA THR A 149 14.73 -0.13 -1.79
C THR A 149 14.66 -0.12 -0.28
N VAL A 150 13.49 -0.39 0.28
CA VAL A 150 13.27 -0.35 1.74
C VAL A 150 12.60 -1.65 2.20
N VAL A 151 13.27 -2.32 3.14
CA VAL A 151 12.75 -3.46 3.89
C VAL A 151 12.91 -3.15 5.38
N ALA A 152 11.85 -3.30 6.16
CA ALA A 152 11.86 -2.99 7.59
C ALA A 152 11.29 -4.15 8.42
N PRO A 153 11.82 -4.39 9.64
CA PRO A 153 11.28 -5.40 10.54
C PRO A 153 9.94 -4.94 11.14
N ILE A 154 9.00 -5.87 11.27
CA ILE A 154 7.74 -5.71 11.99
C ILE A 154 7.53 -6.91 12.91
N SER A 155 6.80 -6.71 14.02
CA SER A 155 6.43 -7.80 14.93
C SER A 155 4.96 -8.16 14.72
N LEU A 156 4.68 -9.40 14.33
CA LEU A 156 3.30 -9.91 14.17
C LEU A 156 3.17 -11.21 14.95
N ALA A 157 2.13 -11.35 15.76
CA ALA A 157 1.88 -12.50 16.64
C ALA A 157 3.10 -12.90 17.50
N GLY A 158 3.93 -11.91 17.88
CA GLY A 158 5.14 -12.11 18.70
C GLY A 158 6.40 -12.50 17.92
N ASP A 159 6.31 -12.78 16.63
CA ASP A 159 7.45 -13.09 15.77
C ASP A 159 7.87 -11.88 14.92
N THR A 160 9.13 -11.85 14.49
CA THR A 160 9.65 -10.80 13.60
C THR A 160 9.55 -11.24 12.14
N TYR A 161 8.98 -10.38 11.32
CA TYR A 161 8.90 -10.49 9.85
C TYR A 161 9.44 -9.23 9.19
N HIS A 162 9.71 -9.30 7.89
CA HIS A 162 10.27 -8.19 7.14
C HIS A 162 9.31 -7.73 6.06
N LEU A 163 8.99 -6.45 6.08
CA LEU A 163 8.05 -5.81 5.18
C LEU A 163 8.79 -4.94 4.16
N GLY A 164 8.63 -5.27 2.86
CA GLY A 164 9.16 -4.49 1.75
C GLY A 164 8.12 -3.52 1.21
N LEU A 165 8.53 -2.26 0.99
CA LEU A 165 7.66 -1.18 0.55
C LEU A 165 7.74 -0.97 -0.97
N MET A 166 6.58 -0.95 -1.62
CA MET A 166 6.37 -0.53 -3.02
C MET A 166 5.17 0.42 -3.09
N VAL A 167 5.03 1.19 -4.15
CA VAL A 167 3.87 2.05 -4.41
C VAL A 167 3.42 1.90 -5.87
N CYS A 168 2.20 1.45 -6.10
CA CYS A 168 1.44 1.52 -7.35
C CYS A 168 2.21 1.05 -8.59
N PHE A 169 2.79 1.97 -9.35
CA PHE A 169 3.50 1.68 -10.59
C PHE A 169 4.72 0.77 -10.41
N ASP A 170 5.28 0.71 -9.20
CA ASP A 170 6.36 -0.21 -8.83
C ASP A 170 5.99 -1.69 -9.08
N LEU A 171 4.70 -2.05 -9.00
CA LEU A 171 4.22 -3.39 -9.31
C LEU A 171 4.58 -3.87 -10.73
N ARG A 172 4.82 -2.96 -11.67
CA ARG A 172 5.19 -3.31 -13.05
C ARG A 172 6.64 -3.73 -13.21
N PHE A 173 7.45 -3.56 -12.16
CA PHE A 173 8.89 -3.81 -12.20
C PHE A 173 9.25 -5.02 -11.33
N PRO A 174 9.31 -6.24 -11.90
CA PRO A 174 9.60 -7.47 -11.15
C PRO A 174 10.94 -7.40 -10.41
N ALA A 175 11.93 -6.70 -10.99
CA ALA A 175 13.24 -6.55 -10.37
C ALA A 175 13.19 -5.88 -8.99
N LEU A 176 12.23 -4.96 -8.76
CA LEU A 176 12.07 -4.36 -7.44
C LEU A 176 11.58 -5.38 -6.41
N ALA A 177 10.54 -6.15 -6.73
CA ALA A 177 10.02 -7.20 -5.84
C ALA A 177 11.09 -8.27 -5.54
N GLN A 178 11.90 -8.64 -6.54
CA GLN A 178 13.01 -9.58 -6.36
C GLN A 178 14.09 -9.01 -5.44
N ARG A 179 14.47 -7.74 -5.61
CA ARG A 179 15.44 -7.07 -4.71
C ARG A 179 14.95 -7.00 -3.27
N LEU A 180 13.67 -6.66 -3.07
CA LEU A 180 13.06 -6.65 -1.74
C LEU A 180 13.10 -8.06 -1.12
N ARG A 181 12.78 -9.10 -1.90
CA ARG A 181 12.89 -10.50 -1.47
C ARG A 181 14.33 -10.88 -1.10
N GLN A 182 15.31 -10.51 -1.91
CA GLN A 182 16.73 -10.75 -1.64
C GLN A 182 17.21 -10.02 -0.37
N ALA A 183 16.64 -8.84 -0.09
CA ALA A 183 16.86 -8.09 1.15
C ALA A 183 16.10 -8.68 2.37
N GLY A 184 15.42 -9.83 2.20
CA GLY A 184 14.81 -10.58 3.30
C GLY A 184 13.30 -10.36 3.46
N ALA A 185 12.63 -9.65 2.57
CA ALA A 185 11.19 -9.40 2.71
C ALA A 185 10.37 -10.70 2.74
N ASP A 186 9.39 -10.74 3.65
CA ASP A 186 8.36 -11.76 3.78
C ASP A 186 7.02 -11.27 3.24
N ILE A 187 6.77 -9.98 3.38
CA ILE A 187 5.55 -9.29 2.98
C ILE A 187 5.95 -8.12 2.10
N LEU A 188 5.22 -7.89 1.01
CA LEU A 188 5.33 -6.71 0.16
C LEU A 188 4.02 -5.92 0.20
N THR A 189 4.12 -4.59 0.26
CA THR A 189 2.95 -3.72 0.20
C THR A 189 2.96 -2.91 -1.08
N ALA A 190 1.78 -2.68 -1.65
CA ALA A 190 1.58 -1.93 -2.89
C ALA A 190 0.33 -1.04 -2.79
N PRO A 191 0.37 0.03 -1.95
CA PRO A 191 -0.63 1.09 -2.00
C PRO A 191 -0.78 1.64 -3.41
N SER A 192 -2.00 1.72 -3.94
CA SER A 192 -2.19 1.97 -5.38
C SER A 192 -3.41 2.83 -5.70
N ALA A 193 -3.31 3.57 -6.82
CA ALA A 193 -4.39 4.32 -7.47
C ALA A 193 -4.39 4.06 -8.98
N PHE A 194 -4.51 2.80 -9.38
CA PHE A 194 -4.53 2.40 -10.79
C PHE A 194 -5.70 3.07 -11.52
N THR A 195 -5.46 3.60 -12.72
CA THR A 195 -6.56 4.07 -13.57
C THR A 195 -7.49 2.92 -13.87
N TYR A 196 -8.78 3.19 -14.10
CA TYR A 196 -9.79 2.16 -14.33
C TYR A 196 -9.36 1.16 -15.42
N GLN A 197 -8.91 1.67 -16.58
CA GLN A 197 -8.56 0.82 -17.73
C GLN A 197 -7.34 -0.08 -17.43
N THR A 198 -6.27 0.52 -16.89
CA THR A 198 -5.04 -0.25 -16.61
C THR A 198 -5.21 -1.18 -15.41
N GLY A 199 -6.05 -0.79 -14.44
CA GLY A 199 -6.38 -1.63 -13.29
C GLY A 199 -7.18 -2.86 -13.72
N LYS A 200 -8.25 -2.66 -14.50
CA LYS A 200 -9.08 -3.74 -15.05
C LYS A 200 -8.25 -4.77 -15.81
N ALA A 201 -7.27 -4.31 -16.58
CA ALA A 201 -6.45 -5.20 -17.41
C ALA A 201 -5.30 -5.88 -16.64
N HIS A 202 -4.71 -5.22 -15.61
CA HIS A 202 -3.41 -5.63 -15.10
C HIS A 202 -3.33 -5.81 -13.58
N TRP A 203 -4.22 -5.19 -12.78
CA TRP A 203 -4.08 -5.10 -11.33
C TRP A 203 -3.88 -6.46 -10.65
N GLN A 204 -4.86 -7.34 -10.82
CA GLN A 204 -4.85 -8.66 -10.19
C GLN A 204 -3.70 -9.53 -10.70
N LEU A 205 -3.44 -9.47 -12.02
CA LEU A 205 -2.32 -10.18 -12.63
C LEU A 205 -0.98 -9.75 -12.02
N LEU A 206 -0.76 -8.44 -11.86
CA LEU A 206 0.49 -7.91 -11.31
C LEU A 206 0.69 -8.28 -9.85
N LEU A 207 -0.35 -8.17 -9.00
CA LEU A 207 -0.26 -8.58 -7.60
C LEU A 207 0.13 -10.06 -7.47
N ARG A 208 -0.58 -10.93 -8.19
CA ARG A 208 -0.32 -12.36 -8.21
C ARG A 208 1.06 -12.72 -8.75
N ALA A 209 1.47 -12.05 -9.83
CA ALA A 209 2.81 -12.25 -10.40
C ALA A 209 3.90 -11.83 -9.41
N ARG A 210 3.76 -10.65 -8.75
CA ARG A 210 4.74 -10.23 -7.73
C ARG A 210 4.79 -11.17 -6.55
N ALA A 211 3.65 -11.68 -6.10
CA ALA A 211 3.59 -12.67 -5.03
C ALA A 211 4.32 -13.97 -5.41
N LEU A 212 4.10 -14.46 -6.63
CA LEU A 212 4.74 -15.68 -7.13
C LEU A 212 6.24 -15.49 -7.35
N ASP A 213 6.66 -14.40 -8.03
CA ASP A 213 8.07 -14.12 -8.37
C ASP A 213 8.95 -13.93 -7.12
N SER A 214 8.40 -13.25 -6.10
CA SER A 214 9.11 -12.97 -4.86
C SER A 214 8.93 -14.04 -3.80
N GLN A 215 7.93 -14.91 -3.94
CA GLN A 215 7.48 -15.83 -2.90
C GLN A 215 7.17 -15.12 -1.57
N CYS A 216 6.56 -13.93 -1.66
CA CYS A 216 6.09 -13.12 -0.55
C CYS A 216 4.57 -13.02 -0.55
N LEU A 217 3.98 -12.71 0.63
CA LEU A 217 2.61 -12.18 0.66
C LEU A 217 2.64 -10.77 0.05
N VAL A 218 1.71 -10.45 -0.86
CA VAL A 218 1.58 -9.11 -1.47
C VAL A 218 0.25 -8.50 -1.09
N ILE A 219 0.29 -7.28 -0.51
CA ILE A 219 -0.87 -6.55 -0.02
C ILE A 219 -1.11 -5.36 -0.94
N GLY A 220 -2.19 -5.40 -1.70
CA GLY A 220 -2.62 -4.34 -2.61
C GLY A 220 -3.80 -3.55 -2.03
N ALA A 221 -3.51 -2.47 -1.31
CA ALA A 221 -4.52 -1.49 -0.94
C ALA A 221 -4.81 -0.57 -2.15
N ALA A 222 -6.08 -0.19 -2.38
CA ALA A 222 -6.46 0.43 -3.64
C ALA A 222 -7.39 1.64 -3.48
N GLN A 223 -7.16 2.67 -4.29
CA GLN A 223 -8.18 3.68 -4.58
C GLN A 223 -9.18 3.13 -5.59
N GLY A 224 -10.50 3.33 -5.36
CA GLY A 224 -11.56 2.83 -6.23
C GLY A 224 -12.72 3.79 -6.39
N GLY A 225 -13.27 3.85 -7.60
CA GLY A 225 -14.42 4.69 -7.93
C GLY A 225 -14.03 6.03 -8.54
N ASP A 226 -14.95 6.99 -8.47
CA ASP A 226 -14.86 8.30 -9.07
C ASP A 226 -14.26 9.32 -8.08
N HIS A 227 -13.21 10.01 -8.49
CA HIS A 227 -12.56 11.08 -7.75
C HIS A 227 -12.85 12.40 -8.45
N HIS A 228 -13.53 13.30 -7.75
CA HIS A 228 -13.99 14.56 -8.31
C HIS A 228 -12.98 15.68 -8.08
N TYR A 229 -12.55 16.33 -9.16
CA TYR A 229 -11.60 17.43 -9.14
C TYR A 229 -12.30 18.75 -9.43
N ALA A 230 -11.66 19.85 -9.06
CA ALA A 230 -12.11 21.19 -9.41
C ALA A 230 -12.28 21.32 -10.94
N GLY A 231 -13.30 22.09 -11.39
CA GLY A 231 -13.59 22.24 -12.80
C GLY A 231 -14.41 21.09 -13.41
N GLY A 232 -14.95 20.17 -12.59
CA GLY A 232 -15.82 19.08 -13.05
C GLY A 232 -15.08 17.89 -13.67
N VAL A 233 -13.76 17.86 -13.57
CA VAL A 233 -12.96 16.70 -14.01
C VAL A 233 -13.19 15.54 -13.06
N VAL A 234 -13.45 14.36 -13.60
CA VAL A 234 -13.57 13.10 -12.84
C VAL A 234 -12.47 12.14 -13.28
N ARG A 235 -11.65 11.70 -12.32
CA ARG A 235 -10.71 10.61 -12.53
C ARG A 235 -11.27 9.33 -11.93
N GLN A 236 -11.31 8.26 -12.71
CA GLN A 236 -11.78 6.97 -12.26
C GLN A 236 -10.62 6.03 -11.96
N THR A 237 -10.65 5.39 -10.80
CA THR A 237 -9.69 4.35 -10.39
C THR A 237 -10.35 2.99 -10.27
N TRP A 238 -9.54 1.93 -10.43
CA TRP A 238 -10.05 0.56 -10.54
C TRP A 238 -10.55 -0.02 -9.22
N GLY A 239 -9.90 0.29 -8.09
CA GLY A 239 -10.21 -0.36 -6.82
C GLY A 239 -9.70 -1.80 -6.75
N HIS A 240 -10.56 -2.71 -6.29
CA HIS A 240 -10.28 -4.14 -6.16
C HIS A 240 -9.08 -4.42 -5.26
N ALA A 241 -9.08 -3.79 -4.05
CA ALA A 241 -8.08 -4.09 -3.03
C ALA A 241 -7.99 -5.62 -2.84
N ALA A 242 -6.77 -6.14 -2.78
CA ALA A 242 -6.57 -7.59 -2.79
C ALA A 242 -5.30 -8.00 -2.04
N ILE A 243 -5.28 -9.23 -1.54
CA ILE A 243 -4.11 -9.84 -0.90
C ILE A 243 -3.79 -11.13 -1.66
N ALA A 244 -2.57 -11.22 -2.18
CA ALA A 244 -2.07 -12.38 -2.91
C ALA A 244 -1.01 -13.12 -2.09
N ARG A 245 -1.18 -14.43 -1.94
CA ARG A 245 -0.26 -15.31 -1.22
C ARG A 245 0.97 -15.63 -2.09
N HIS A 246 2.06 -16.05 -1.44
CA HIS A 246 3.36 -16.37 -2.02
C HIS A 246 3.34 -17.37 -3.22
N ASP A 247 2.27 -18.09 -3.42
CA ASP A 247 2.03 -19.01 -4.55
C ASP A 247 1.19 -18.39 -5.67
N GLY A 248 0.94 -17.07 -5.60
CA GLY A 248 0.15 -16.35 -6.60
C GLY A 248 -1.37 -16.52 -6.46
N VAL A 249 -1.85 -17.20 -5.40
CA VAL A 249 -3.28 -17.29 -5.12
C VAL A 249 -3.76 -15.99 -4.48
N CYS A 250 -4.81 -15.40 -5.05
CA CYS A 250 -5.52 -14.29 -4.40
C CYS A 250 -6.38 -14.88 -3.27
N VAL A 251 -6.03 -14.58 -2.02
CA VAL A 251 -6.71 -15.15 -0.84
C VAL A 251 -7.83 -14.27 -0.32
N SER A 252 -7.81 -12.98 -0.67
CA SER A 252 -8.89 -12.04 -0.37
C SER A 252 -8.90 -10.94 -1.42
N GLU A 253 -10.09 -10.53 -1.87
CA GLU A 253 -10.27 -9.47 -2.86
C GLU A 253 -11.61 -8.77 -2.62
N TYR A 254 -11.62 -7.44 -2.73
CA TYR A 254 -12.84 -6.67 -2.83
C TYR A 254 -13.23 -6.54 -4.30
N GLY A 255 -14.32 -7.16 -4.69
CA GLY A 255 -14.69 -7.39 -6.10
C GLY A 255 -15.26 -6.19 -6.86
N HIS A 256 -15.21 -4.95 -6.28
CA HIS A 256 -15.84 -3.78 -6.89
C HIS A 256 -14.86 -2.63 -7.07
N SER A 257 -15.01 -1.87 -8.17
CA SER A 257 -14.24 -0.65 -8.42
C SER A 257 -14.74 0.53 -7.59
N ALA A 258 -16.07 0.63 -7.43
CA ALA A 258 -16.73 1.58 -6.55
C ALA A 258 -16.98 0.96 -5.17
N LEU A 259 -17.21 1.80 -4.16
CA LEU A 259 -17.75 1.37 -2.89
C LEU A 259 -19.26 1.29 -3.06
N GLU A 260 -19.79 0.09 -3.32
CA GLU A 260 -21.23 -0.14 -3.32
C GLU A 260 -21.71 -0.15 -1.89
N ILE A 261 -22.47 0.88 -1.55
CA ILE A 261 -23.08 1.02 -0.23
C ILE A 261 -24.46 0.38 -0.33
N GLU A 262 -24.52 -0.91 -0.10
CA GLU A 262 -25.77 -1.58 0.25
C GLU A 262 -26.03 -1.38 1.74
N SER A 263 -27.11 -0.67 2.05
CA SER A 263 -27.66 -0.46 3.38
C SER A 263 -27.14 0.72 4.22
N GLN A 264 -27.80 0.99 5.32
CA GLN A 264 -27.77 2.09 6.30
C GLN A 264 -26.39 2.65 6.76
N GLU A 265 -25.28 2.08 6.30
CA GLU A 265 -23.90 2.57 6.51
C GLU A 265 -23.42 3.50 5.38
N ALA A 266 -24.33 4.15 4.70
CA ALA A 266 -24.16 5.00 3.51
C ALA A 266 -23.18 6.19 3.63
N GLN A 267 -22.35 6.23 4.66
CA GLN A 267 -21.32 7.25 4.88
C GLN A 267 -19.88 6.68 4.91
N GLN A 268 -19.70 5.39 4.72
CA GLN A 268 -18.35 4.81 4.73
C GLN A 268 -17.74 4.87 3.33
N HIS A 269 -16.78 5.78 3.13
CA HIS A 269 -16.02 5.91 1.88
C HIS A 269 -14.85 4.90 1.82
N TYR A 270 -14.99 3.73 2.45
CA TYR A 270 -13.98 2.66 2.42
C TYR A 270 -14.59 1.27 2.46
N ALA A 271 -13.80 0.30 2.01
CA ALA A 271 -13.97 -1.13 2.23
C ALA A 271 -12.65 -1.75 2.67
N SER A 272 -12.68 -2.98 3.16
CA SER A 272 -11.48 -3.70 3.56
C SER A 272 -11.49 -5.15 3.09
N VAL A 273 -10.30 -5.67 2.80
CA VAL A 273 -10.08 -7.10 2.61
C VAL A 273 -9.09 -7.60 3.64
N THR A 274 -9.34 -8.79 4.17
CA THR A 274 -8.60 -9.37 5.28
C THR A 274 -8.06 -10.74 4.90
N ALA A 275 -6.83 -11.03 5.29
CA ALA A 275 -6.24 -12.35 5.18
C ALA A 275 -5.39 -12.67 6.42
N ASN A 276 -5.21 -13.96 6.68
CA ASN A 276 -4.22 -14.42 7.65
C ASN A 276 -2.88 -14.61 6.93
N PHE A 277 -1.81 -14.14 7.54
CA PHE A 277 -0.46 -14.42 7.05
C PHE A 277 -0.02 -15.80 7.55
N GLU A 278 0.41 -16.65 6.63
CA GLU A 278 0.82 -18.04 6.89
C GLU A 278 2.33 -18.21 6.69
N PRO A 279 3.19 -17.74 7.62
CA PRO A 279 4.63 -17.71 7.42
C PRO A 279 5.24 -19.11 7.32
N ALA A 280 4.67 -20.12 8.00
CA ALA A 280 5.14 -21.49 7.92
C ALA A 280 4.95 -22.08 6.51
N ALA A 281 3.78 -21.86 5.90
CA ALA A 281 3.48 -22.29 4.52
C ALA A 281 4.41 -21.59 3.52
N GLN A 282 4.65 -20.30 3.69
CA GLN A 282 5.56 -19.52 2.85
C GLN A 282 7.01 -20.03 2.96
N ARG A 283 7.50 -20.31 4.17
CA ARG A 283 8.85 -20.89 4.38
C ARG A 283 8.97 -22.26 3.72
N LEU A 284 7.98 -23.12 3.88
CA LEU A 284 7.95 -24.44 3.25
C LEU A 284 7.98 -24.34 1.72
N ALA A 285 7.17 -23.46 1.13
CA ALA A 285 7.17 -23.23 -0.31
C ALA A 285 8.54 -22.76 -0.83
N ARG A 286 9.20 -21.85 -0.12
CA ARG A 286 10.57 -21.38 -0.44
C ARG A 286 11.62 -22.49 -0.36
N GLN A 287 11.45 -23.47 0.53
CA GLN A 287 12.33 -24.64 0.62
C GLN A 287 12.07 -25.64 -0.51
N GLN A 288 10.82 -25.89 -0.84
CA GLN A 288 10.42 -26.84 -1.89
C GLN A 288 10.68 -26.32 -3.31
N LEU A 289 10.54 -25.01 -3.52
CA LEU A 289 10.81 -24.35 -4.79
C LEU A 289 11.76 -23.14 -4.57
N PRO A 290 13.07 -23.37 -4.41
CA PRO A 290 14.02 -22.34 -4.02
C PRO A 290 14.41 -21.43 -5.20
N THR A 291 13.47 -20.67 -5.75
CA THR A 291 13.68 -19.79 -6.93
C THR A 291 14.79 -18.77 -6.69
N GLY A 292 14.89 -18.21 -5.48
CA GLY A 292 15.95 -17.28 -5.12
C GLY A 292 17.36 -17.89 -5.16
N TYR A 293 17.51 -19.18 -4.78
CA TYR A 293 18.78 -19.90 -4.88
C TYR A 293 19.11 -20.27 -6.33
N CYS A 294 18.10 -20.59 -7.13
CA CYS A 294 18.26 -20.97 -8.54
C CYS A 294 18.49 -19.77 -9.47
N HIS A 295 18.28 -18.55 -9.01
CA HIS A 295 18.45 -17.34 -9.80
C HIS A 295 19.92 -17.16 -10.21
N ARG A 296 20.17 -16.83 -11.50
CA ARG A 296 21.53 -16.75 -12.11
C ARG A 296 21.86 -15.39 -12.71
N LEU A 297 20.90 -14.49 -12.76
CA LEU A 297 21.13 -13.13 -13.27
C LEU A 297 21.51 -12.21 -12.10
N ALA A 298 22.58 -11.44 -12.28
CA ALA A 298 23.06 -10.47 -11.30
C ALA A 298 22.21 -9.19 -11.29
#